data_2899406a136e14df0d09209962ffd57a
#
_entry.id   2899406a136e14df0d09209962ffd57a
#
_cell.length_a   1.000
_cell.length_b   1.000
_cell.length_c   1.000
_cell.angle_alpha   90.00
_cell.angle_beta   90.00
_cell.angle_gamma   90.00
#
_symmetry.space_group_name_H-M   'P 1'
#
loop_
_entity.id
_entity.type
_entity.pdbx_description
1 polymer ?
#
loop_
_entity_poly.entity_id
_entity_poly.type
_entity_poly.pdbx_seq_one_letter_code
_entity_poly.pdbx_strand_id
1 'polypeptide(L)'
;MSDDVLALLMDYDNVICVSAETPRELVIQYKNKKIVSKFWKSARQMIEAMKDEFFIEILPLKEEHMKTYADLEWNLAEDHKDPSDHIIISHAITEKLPLISDDGKFEFYKNQGLDLILNRKR
;
A
#
# COMPACT_ATOMS: atom_id res chain seq x y z
N MET A 1 -5.28 -0.72 15.40
CA MET A 1 -3.91 -0.92 14.89
C MET A 1 -3.14 -1.74 15.91
N SER A 2 -2.34 -2.71 15.47
CA SER A 2 -1.55 -3.52 16.37
C SER A 2 -0.41 -2.71 16.99
N ASP A 3 0.06 -3.14 18.18
CA ASP A 3 1.17 -2.45 18.86
C ASP A 3 2.46 -2.52 18.07
N ASP A 4 2.71 -3.67 17.39
CA ASP A 4 3.91 -3.86 16.59
C ASP A 4 3.95 -2.88 15.40
N VAL A 5 2.82 -2.70 14.74
CA VAL A 5 2.72 -1.75 13.61
C VAL A 5 2.85 -0.33 14.11
N LEU A 6 2.20 0.00 15.22
CA LEU A 6 2.28 1.35 15.79
C LEU A 6 3.74 1.69 16.16
N ALA A 7 4.47 0.76 16.77
CA ALA A 7 5.88 0.95 17.12
C ALA A 7 6.73 1.24 15.89
N LEU A 8 6.49 0.51 14.78
CA LEU A 8 7.19 0.73 13.50
C LEU A 8 6.92 2.13 12.94
N LEU A 9 5.66 2.56 12.97
CA LEU A 9 5.26 3.86 12.43
C LEU A 9 5.78 5.03 13.27
N MET A 10 5.96 4.84 14.56
CA MET A 10 6.44 5.88 15.46
C MET A 10 7.96 5.92 15.57
N ASP A 11 8.68 4.98 15.01
CA ASP A 11 10.13 4.97 14.98
C ASP A 11 10.62 5.90 13.88
N TYR A 12 11.26 7.01 14.27
CA TYR A 12 11.76 8.02 13.33
C TYR A 12 12.89 7.51 12.43
N ASP A 13 13.54 6.40 12.78
CA ASP A 13 14.55 5.78 11.91
C ASP A 13 13.92 5.03 10.73
N ASN A 14 12.63 4.75 10.78
CA ASN A 14 11.93 4.12 9.68
C ASN A 14 11.44 5.15 8.67
N VAL A 15 11.63 4.82 7.38
CA VAL A 15 11.05 5.59 6.28
C VAL A 15 9.76 4.90 5.86
N ILE A 16 8.65 5.64 5.88
CA ILE A 16 7.36 5.10 5.45
C ILE A 16 7.18 5.40 3.96
N CYS A 17 6.96 4.34 3.20
CA CYS A 17 6.78 4.41 1.75
C CYS A 17 5.42 3.87 1.35
N VAL A 18 4.90 4.35 0.24
CA VAL A 18 3.74 3.77 -0.43
C VAL A 18 4.04 3.60 -1.91
N SER A 19 3.45 2.58 -2.52
CA SER A 19 3.46 2.46 -3.98
C SER A 19 2.70 3.63 -4.61
N ALA A 20 3.12 4.07 -5.79
CA ALA A 20 2.38 5.07 -6.56
C ALA A 20 0.93 4.64 -6.84
N GLU A 21 0.62 3.35 -6.76
CA GLU A 21 -0.74 2.84 -6.87
C GLU A 21 -1.64 3.32 -5.74
N THR A 22 -1.10 3.51 -4.54
CA THR A 22 -1.86 3.97 -3.38
C THR A 22 -2.43 5.37 -3.58
N PRO A 23 -1.63 6.41 -3.90
CA PRO A 23 -2.22 7.72 -4.18
C PRO A 23 -3.16 7.71 -5.39
N ARG A 24 -2.93 6.87 -6.40
CA ARG A 24 -3.86 6.74 -7.52
C ARG A 24 -5.25 6.30 -7.05
N GLU A 25 -5.33 5.29 -6.20
CA GLU A 25 -6.60 4.84 -5.62
C GLU A 25 -7.25 5.92 -4.76
N LEU A 26 -6.45 6.61 -3.95
CA LEU A 26 -6.96 7.67 -3.09
C LEU A 26 -7.56 8.82 -3.90
N VAL A 27 -6.96 9.16 -5.04
CA VAL A 27 -7.51 10.16 -5.96
C VAL A 27 -8.88 9.75 -6.47
N ILE A 28 -9.02 8.48 -6.88
CA ILE A 28 -10.29 7.94 -7.35
C ILE A 28 -11.36 8.03 -6.25
N GLN A 29 -11.01 7.61 -5.03
CA GLN A 29 -11.93 7.68 -3.90
C GLN A 29 -12.32 9.12 -3.55
N TYR A 30 -11.38 10.05 -3.63
CA TYR A 30 -11.65 11.46 -3.39
C TYR A 30 -12.63 12.01 -4.43
N LYS A 31 -12.39 11.73 -5.71
CA LYS A 31 -13.27 12.20 -6.81
C LYS A 31 -14.65 11.56 -6.74
N ASN A 32 -14.76 10.34 -6.23
CA ASN A 32 -16.03 9.65 -6.03
C ASN A 32 -16.69 10.01 -4.69
N LYS A 33 -16.14 10.99 -3.97
CA LYS A 33 -16.66 11.49 -2.69
C LYS A 33 -16.70 10.44 -1.58
N LYS A 34 -15.89 9.39 -1.69
CA LYS A 34 -15.72 8.39 -0.63
C LYS A 34 -14.77 8.88 0.46
N ILE A 35 -13.89 9.83 0.13
CA ILE A 35 -13.07 10.55 1.09
C ILE A 35 -13.57 11.99 1.13
N VAL A 36 -13.97 12.44 2.32
CA VAL A 36 -14.39 13.81 2.57
C VAL A 36 -13.47 14.39 3.61
N SER A 37 -12.82 15.52 3.31
CA SER A 37 -11.91 16.16 4.23
C SER A 37 -12.14 17.65 4.29
N LYS A 38 -12.08 18.20 5.50
CA LYS A 38 -12.08 19.66 5.74
C LYS A 38 -10.72 20.28 5.45
N PHE A 39 -9.64 19.47 5.40
CA PHE A 39 -8.26 19.94 5.30
C PHE A 39 -7.79 20.07 3.87
N TRP A 40 -8.29 19.21 2.97
CA TRP A 40 -7.84 19.16 1.59
C TRP A 40 -8.98 19.56 0.66
N LYS A 41 -8.75 20.60 -0.12
CA LYS A 41 -9.74 21.11 -1.07
C LYS A 41 -9.65 20.47 -2.45
N SER A 42 -8.62 19.64 -2.67
CA SER A 42 -8.42 18.94 -3.93
C SER A 42 -7.66 17.64 -3.71
N ALA A 43 -7.76 16.73 -4.67
CA ALA A 43 -6.99 15.51 -4.67
C ALA A 43 -5.47 15.79 -4.69
N ARG A 44 -5.07 16.84 -5.42
CA ARG A 44 -3.67 17.26 -5.47
C ARG A 44 -3.15 17.64 -4.09
N GLN A 45 -3.91 18.41 -3.32
CA GLN A 45 -3.51 18.78 -1.96
C GLN A 45 -3.35 17.57 -1.06
N MET A 46 -4.23 16.58 -1.20
CA MET A 46 -4.12 15.33 -0.44
C MET A 46 -2.79 14.60 -0.74
N ILE A 47 -2.42 14.52 -2.03
CA ILE A 47 -1.15 13.89 -2.43
C ILE A 47 0.05 14.67 -1.89
N GLU A 48 0.02 15.99 -1.99
CA GLU A 48 1.09 16.85 -1.47
C GLU A 48 1.26 16.67 0.04
N ALA A 49 0.14 16.54 0.77
CA ALA A 49 0.16 16.32 2.22
C ALA A 49 0.84 15.01 2.61
N MET A 50 0.71 13.96 1.81
CA MET A 50 1.40 12.69 2.06
C MET A 50 2.90 12.89 2.22
N LYS A 51 3.51 13.73 1.37
CA LYS A 51 4.94 14.02 1.42
C LYS A 51 5.28 15.10 2.44
N ASP A 52 4.55 16.22 2.40
CA ASP A 52 4.93 17.44 3.11
C ASP A 52 4.52 17.44 4.58
N GLU A 53 3.41 16.78 4.90
CA GLU A 53 2.88 16.73 6.27
C GLU A 53 3.17 15.40 6.96
N PHE A 54 3.09 14.29 6.23
CA PHE A 54 3.23 12.95 6.81
C PHE A 54 4.56 12.30 6.49
N PHE A 55 5.42 12.95 5.70
CA PHE A 55 6.75 12.45 5.33
C PHE A 55 6.72 11.06 4.70
N ILE A 56 5.67 10.76 3.95
CA ILE A 56 5.52 9.50 3.22
C ILE A 56 6.23 9.63 1.88
N GLU A 57 7.08 8.66 1.57
CA GLU A 57 7.75 8.59 0.27
C GLU A 57 6.89 7.79 -0.70
N ILE A 58 6.61 8.37 -1.87
CA ILE A 58 5.84 7.71 -2.92
C ILE A 58 6.82 7.05 -3.89
N LEU A 59 6.78 5.72 -3.98
CA LEU A 59 7.67 4.96 -4.85
C LEU A 59 7.06 4.80 -6.24
N PRO A 60 7.80 5.18 -7.31
CA PRO A 60 7.27 5.09 -8.66
C PRO A 60 7.13 3.64 -9.11
N LEU A 61 6.11 3.39 -9.93
CA LEU A 61 5.91 2.11 -10.60
C LEU A 61 6.79 2.03 -11.85
N LYS A 62 7.52 0.92 -11.98
CA LYS A 62 8.47 0.69 -13.06
C LYS A 62 8.15 -0.60 -13.81
N GLU A 63 8.82 -0.80 -14.94
CA GLU A 63 8.64 -2.01 -15.75
C GLU A 63 8.86 -3.29 -14.94
N GLU A 64 9.87 -3.31 -14.07
CA GLU A 64 10.17 -4.48 -13.24
C GLU A 64 9.03 -4.87 -12.30
N HIS A 65 8.28 -3.87 -11.80
CA HIS A 65 7.11 -4.11 -10.97
C HIS A 65 5.99 -4.75 -11.79
N MET A 66 5.85 -4.33 -13.03
CA MET A 66 4.84 -4.90 -13.93
C MET A 66 5.15 -6.34 -14.31
N LYS A 67 6.42 -6.70 -14.43
CA LYS A 67 6.83 -8.09 -14.67
C LYS A 67 6.46 -8.98 -13.48
N THR A 68 6.72 -8.54 -12.27
CA THR A 68 6.31 -9.25 -11.06
C THR A 68 4.79 -9.40 -11.00
N TYR A 69 4.07 -8.33 -11.32
CA TYR A 69 2.61 -8.34 -11.38
C TYR A 69 2.08 -9.36 -12.41
N ALA A 70 2.73 -9.45 -13.56
CA ALA A 70 2.35 -10.42 -14.60
C ALA A 70 2.54 -11.87 -14.14
N ASP A 71 3.55 -12.13 -13.31
CA ASP A 71 3.86 -13.46 -12.81
C ASP A 71 3.12 -13.84 -11.54
N LEU A 72 2.45 -12.87 -10.89
CA LEU A 72 1.79 -13.08 -9.61
C LEU A 72 0.61 -14.04 -9.74
N GLU A 73 0.60 -15.10 -8.92
CA GLU A 73 -0.54 -15.99 -8.82
C GLU A 73 -1.54 -15.44 -7.79
N TRP A 74 -2.81 -15.36 -8.20
CA TRP A 74 -3.85 -14.76 -7.37
C TRP A 74 -4.39 -15.72 -6.33
N ASN A 75 -4.79 -15.19 -5.19
CA ASN A 75 -5.49 -15.94 -4.15
C ASN A 75 -6.94 -16.18 -4.55
N LEU A 76 -7.16 -17.14 -5.44
CA LEU A 76 -8.49 -17.44 -5.98
C LEU A 76 -9.39 -18.12 -4.94
N ALA A 77 -8.81 -18.84 -3.99
CA ALA A 77 -9.55 -19.51 -2.91
C ALA A 77 -10.33 -18.49 -2.07
N GLU A 78 -9.78 -17.29 -1.89
CA GLU A 78 -10.43 -16.21 -1.17
C GLU A 78 -10.99 -15.12 -2.10
N ASP A 79 -11.07 -15.41 -3.39
CA ASP A 79 -11.59 -14.50 -4.42
C ASP A 79 -10.90 -13.14 -4.43
N HIS A 80 -9.58 -13.13 -4.21
CA HIS A 80 -8.78 -11.91 -4.16
C HIS A 80 -8.35 -11.50 -5.56
N LYS A 81 -9.16 -10.66 -6.21
CA LYS A 81 -8.97 -10.24 -7.60
C LYS A 81 -8.77 -8.73 -7.77
N ASP A 82 -8.55 -8.01 -6.69
CA ASP A 82 -8.34 -6.55 -6.73
C ASP A 82 -7.02 -6.21 -7.43
N PRO A 83 -7.05 -5.58 -8.62
CA PRO A 83 -5.82 -5.28 -9.35
C PRO A 83 -4.89 -4.33 -8.60
N SER A 84 -5.45 -3.40 -7.84
CA SER A 84 -4.67 -2.44 -7.08
C SER A 84 -3.87 -3.14 -5.99
N ASP A 85 -4.51 -4.04 -5.25
CA ASP A 85 -3.82 -4.85 -4.24
C ASP A 85 -2.69 -5.67 -4.86
N HIS A 86 -2.94 -6.27 -6.03
CA HIS A 86 -1.93 -7.08 -6.72
C HIS A 86 -0.73 -6.25 -7.18
N ILE A 87 -0.96 -5.02 -7.60
CA ILE A 87 0.13 -4.10 -7.96
C ILE A 87 0.95 -3.72 -6.72
N ILE A 88 0.30 -3.40 -5.62
CA ILE A 88 0.97 -3.04 -4.36
C ILE A 88 1.80 -4.22 -3.84
N ILE A 89 1.24 -5.42 -3.86
CA ILE A 89 1.95 -6.65 -3.47
C ILE A 89 3.17 -6.87 -4.36
N SER A 90 3.00 -6.76 -5.67
CA SER A 90 4.09 -6.96 -6.64
C SER A 90 5.19 -5.93 -6.46
N HIS A 91 4.83 -4.69 -6.17
CA HIS A 91 5.78 -3.61 -5.89
C HIS A 91 6.64 -3.96 -4.68
N ALA A 92 6.02 -4.38 -3.59
CA ALA A 92 6.72 -4.77 -2.36
C ALA A 92 7.64 -5.98 -2.58
N ILE A 93 7.17 -6.98 -3.31
CA ILE A 93 7.98 -8.18 -3.63
C ILE A 93 9.23 -7.78 -4.41
N THR A 94 9.06 -6.99 -5.46
CA THR A 94 10.17 -6.57 -6.33
C THR A 94 11.22 -5.78 -5.56
N GLU A 95 10.78 -4.83 -4.74
CA GLU A 95 11.68 -3.98 -3.95
C GLU A 95 12.19 -4.66 -2.67
N LYS A 96 11.66 -5.83 -2.34
CA LYS A 96 12.00 -6.57 -1.10
C LYS A 96 11.77 -5.72 0.15
N LEU A 97 10.69 -4.97 0.14
CA LEU A 97 10.28 -4.13 1.28
C LEU A 97 9.15 -4.80 2.05
N PRO A 98 9.16 -4.68 3.38
CA PRO A 98 8.01 -5.14 4.18
C PRO A 98 6.75 -4.38 3.80
N LEU A 99 5.64 -5.09 3.65
CA LEU A 99 4.33 -4.51 3.37
C LEU A 99 3.44 -4.64 4.60
N ILE A 100 2.90 -3.52 5.07
CA ILE A 100 1.93 -3.50 6.16
C ILE A 100 0.53 -3.53 5.56
N SER A 101 -0.28 -4.50 5.96
CA SER A 101 -1.68 -4.62 5.54
C SER A 101 -2.52 -5.18 6.67
N ASP A 102 -3.81 -4.81 6.71
CA ASP A 102 -4.78 -5.40 7.62
C ASP A 102 -5.61 -6.51 6.98
N ASP A 103 -5.38 -6.80 5.71
CA ASP A 103 -6.13 -7.80 4.93
C ASP A 103 -5.43 -9.16 5.01
N GLY A 104 -6.08 -10.12 5.69
CA GLY A 104 -5.55 -11.48 5.85
C GLY A 104 -5.37 -12.23 4.53
N LYS A 105 -6.04 -11.81 3.45
CA LYS A 105 -5.89 -12.43 2.12
C LYS A 105 -4.48 -12.27 1.57
N PHE A 106 -3.72 -11.29 2.08
CA PHE A 106 -2.34 -11.04 1.65
C PHE A 106 -1.38 -12.14 2.11
N GLU A 107 -1.72 -12.93 3.11
CA GLU A 107 -0.86 -14.02 3.60
C GLU A 107 -0.56 -15.05 2.51
N PHE A 108 -1.48 -15.26 1.58
CA PHE A 108 -1.28 -16.16 0.45
C PHE A 108 -0.01 -15.84 -0.36
N TYR A 109 0.36 -14.56 -0.42
CA TYR A 109 1.47 -14.09 -1.27
C TYR A 109 2.84 -14.22 -0.60
N LYS A 110 2.91 -14.62 0.65
CA LYS A 110 4.18 -14.85 1.34
C LYS A 110 5.06 -15.87 0.62
N ASN A 111 4.44 -16.92 0.08
CA ASN A 111 5.16 -17.96 -0.67
C ASN A 111 5.70 -17.44 -2.01
N GLN A 112 5.25 -16.28 -2.44
CA GLN A 112 5.70 -15.64 -3.68
C GLN A 112 6.71 -14.52 -3.41
N GLY A 113 7.16 -14.39 -2.17
CA GLY A 113 8.22 -13.44 -1.80
C GLY A 113 7.74 -12.21 -1.04
N LEU A 114 6.44 -12.14 -0.68
CA LEU A 114 5.93 -11.02 0.09
C LEU A 114 6.38 -11.11 1.55
N ASP A 115 7.03 -10.05 2.03
CA ASP A 115 7.33 -9.87 3.45
C ASP A 115 6.18 -9.08 4.08
N LEU A 116 5.22 -9.79 4.62
CA LEU A 116 3.99 -9.21 5.13
C LEU A 116 4.07 -8.95 6.64
N ILE A 117 3.74 -7.72 7.02
CA ILE A 117 3.48 -7.35 8.41
C ILE A 117 1.97 -7.15 8.53
N LEU A 118 1.28 -8.11 9.15
CA LEU A 118 -0.17 -8.06 9.26
C LEU A 118 -0.57 -7.16 10.44
N ASN A 119 -1.34 -6.11 10.12
CA ASN A 119 -1.89 -5.21 11.12
C ASN A 119 -3.18 -5.83 11.66
N ARG A 120 -3.07 -6.52 12.78
CA ARG A 120 -4.21 -7.20 13.41
C ARG A 120 -5.01 -6.22 14.24
N LYS A 121 -6.34 -6.26 14.06
CA LYS A 121 -7.25 -5.49 14.91
C LYS A 121 -7.31 -6.11 16.30
N ARG A 122 -7.37 -5.25 17.28
CA ARG A 122 -7.57 -5.66 18.67
C ARG A 122 -9.05 -5.84 18.97
#